data_49a46d072d0683fc925ebe1e2b39fab5
#
_entry.id   49a46d072d0683fc925ebe1e2b39fab5
#
_cell.length_a   1.000
_cell.length_b   1.000
_cell.length_c   1.000
_cell.angle_alpha   90.00
_cell.angle_beta   90.00
_cell.angle_gamma   90.00
#
_symmetry.space_group_name_H-M   'P 1'
#
loop_
_entity.id
_entity.type
_entity.pdbx_description
1 polymer ?
#
loop_
_entity_poly.entity_id
_entity_poly.type
_entity_poly.pdbx_seq_one_letter_code
_entity_poly.pdbx_strand_id
1 'polypeptide(L)'
;FMNDIANLCERVGVDVNMVRKGIGSDSRIGNRFLFPGCGYGGSCFPKDVKALIKTAEQNGYELKVLKAVEEVNEKQKNILFEKFVNYYKGDVKGRKIALWGLAFKPETDDMRDAPSLVLIDSLLKAGCQIAVYDPIAMDECRRRIGDVVTYFQDMYATVLDADAIFHVTEWKEFRMPNWQVIKRLIKLDAVLIDGRNVFDKNELEGINYLRIG
;
A
#
# COMPACT_ATOMS: atom_id res chain seq x y z
N PHE A 1 1.45 8.51 12.59
CA PHE A 1 2.77 9.00 13.00
C PHE A 1 3.88 8.45 12.11
N MET A 2 4.14 7.10 12.06
CA MET A 2 5.25 6.56 11.26
C MET A 2 5.13 6.84 9.76
N ASN A 3 3.94 6.92 9.21
CA ASN A 3 3.74 7.32 7.81
C ASN A 3 4.16 8.77 7.56
N ASP A 4 3.85 9.67 8.49
CA ASP A 4 4.26 11.07 8.41
C ASP A 4 5.79 11.21 8.48
N ILE A 5 6.42 10.48 9.41
CA ILE A 5 7.89 10.38 9.50
C ILE A 5 8.50 9.79 8.21
N ALA A 6 7.89 8.73 7.64
CA ALA A 6 8.38 8.12 6.41
C ALA A 6 8.35 9.09 5.23
N ASN A 7 7.28 9.87 5.11
CA ASN A 7 7.14 10.89 4.07
C ASN A 7 8.20 12.02 4.22
N LEU A 8 8.56 12.37 5.46
CA LEU A 8 9.68 13.29 5.71
C LEU A 8 11.02 12.64 5.37
N CYS A 9 11.25 11.40 5.82
CA CYS A 9 12.49 10.65 5.53
C CYS A 9 12.79 10.60 4.03
N GLU A 10 11.77 10.31 3.21
CA GLU A 10 11.90 10.26 1.75
C GLU A 10 12.36 11.61 1.17
N ARG A 11 11.84 12.72 1.69
CA ARG A 11 12.21 14.08 1.21
C ARG A 11 13.64 14.49 1.57
N VAL A 12 14.14 14.01 2.71
CA VAL A 12 15.49 14.35 3.21
C VAL A 12 16.52 13.26 2.93
N GLY A 13 16.14 12.18 2.23
CA GLY A 13 17.05 11.10 1.85
C GLY A 13 17.49 10.20 3.01
N VAL A 14 16.65 10.03 4.04
CA VAL A 14 16.92 9.19 5.23
C VAL A 14 16.11 7.89 5.15
N ASP A 15 16.70 6.77 5.55
CA ASP A 15 16.00 5.49 5.63
C ASP A 15 15.08 5.45 6.87
N VAL A 16 13.77 5.40 6.65
CA VAL A 16 12.76 5.30 7.72
C VAL A 16 12.95 4.07 8.62
N ASN A 17 13.54 2.98 8.12
CA ASN A 17 13.81 1.79 8.93
C ASN A 17 14.85 2.07 10.03
N MET A 18 15.82 2.95 9.77
CA MET A 18 16.78 3.38 10.80
C MET A 18 16.09 4.22 11.87
N VAL A 19 15.21 5.14 11.48
CA VAL A 19 14.38 5.93 12.40
C VAL A 19 13.48 5.02 13.23
N ARG A 20 12.82 4.05 12.58
CA ARG A 20 11.96 3.06 13.25
C ARG A 20 12.73 2.24 14.30
N LYS A 21 13.93 1.77 13.96
CA LYS A 21 14.79 1.04 14.90
C LYS A 21 15.19 1.92 16.09
N GLY A 22 15.57 3.18 15.84
CA GLY A 22 15.93 4.13 16.88
C GLY A 22 14.78 4.40 17.85
N ILE A 23 13.60 4.75 17.35
CA ILE A 23 12.40 4.98 18.16
C ILE A 23 11.99 3.70 18.92
N GLY A 24 11.99 2.56 18.24
CA GLY A 24 11.57 1.28 18.80
C GLY A 24 12.55 0.66 19.80
N SER A 25 13.78 1.17 19.90
CA SER A 25 14.76 0.72 20.90
C SER A 25 14.39 1.17 22.32
N ASP A 26 13.59 2.21 22.47
CA ASP A 26 13.05 2.61 23.76
C ASP A 26 11.98 1.60 24.20
N SER A 27 12.19 0.96 25.36
CA SER A 27 11.28 -0.07 25.90
C SER A 27 9.89 0.45 26.22
N ARG A 28 9.72 1.77 26.42
CA ARG A 28 8.42 2.42 26.65
C ARG A 28 7.58 2.50 25.38
N ILE A 29 8.22 2.45 24.20
CA ILE A 29 7.58 2.52 22.88
C ILE A 29 7.54 1.12 22.25
N GLY A 30 8.68 0.46 22.11
CA GLY A 30 8.82 -0.85 21.50
C GLY A 30 8.74 -0.81 19.97
N ASN A 31 9.03 -1.96 19.33
CA ASN A 31 9.12 -2.06 17.87
C ASN A 31 7.78 -2.38 17.18
N ARG A 32 6.74 -2.71 17.94
CA ARG A 32 5.43 -3.06 17.38
C ARG A 32 4.70 -1.80 16.91
N PHE A 33 3.90 -1.92 15.87
CA PHE A 33 3.08 -0.82 15.30
C PHE A 33 3.85 0.39 14.74
N LEU A 34 5.17 0.28 14.57
CA LEU A 34 6.02 1.34 14.00
C LEU A 34 6.33 1.12 12.51
N PHE A 35 5.58 0.29 11.81
CA PHE A 35 5.81 0.03 10.39
C PHE A 35 5.10 1.06 9.53
N PRO A 36 5.83 1.84 8.70
CA PRO A 36 5.20 2.69 7.71
C PRO A 36 4.59 1.84 6.59
N GLY A 37 3.56 2.36 5.96
CA GLY A 37 2.88 1.68 4.87
C GLY A 37 1.93 2.60 4.11
N CYS A 38 1.14 2.04 3.20
CA CYS A 38 0.22 2.79 2.34
C CYS A 38 -1.09 3.23 3.03
N GLY A 39 -1.09 3.32 4.34
CA GLY A 39 -2.26 3.67 5.16
C GLY A 39 -2.88 2.48 5.86
N TYR A 40 -3.68 2.76 6.88
CA TYR A 40 -4.46 1.75 7.59
C TYR A 40 -5.92 1.72 7.13
N GLY A 41 -6.54 0.56 7.28
CA GLY A 41 -7.94 0.30 7.03
C GLY A 41 -8.51 -0.66 8.08
N GLY A 42 -9.56 -1.38 7.70
CA GLY A 42 -10.23 -2.36 8.55
C GLY A 42 -11.45 -1.80 9.26
N SER A 43 -12.12 -2.68 9.99
CA SER A 43 -13.42 -2.39 10.58
C SER A 43 -13.39 -1.65 11.91
N CYS A 44 -12.30 -1.80 12.69
CA CYS A 44 -12.25 -1.26 14.05
C CYS A 44 -11.55 0.10 14.06
N PHE A 45 -10.28 0.14 13.68
CA PHE A 45 -9.43 1.31 13.88
C PHE A 45 -9.98 2.59 13.24
N PRO A 46 -10.35 2.63 11.94
CA PRO A 46 -10.91 3.85 11.34
C PRO A 46 -12.22 4.27 11.98
N LYS A 47 -13.12 3.32 12.22
CA LYS A 47 -14.43 3.59 12.81
C LYS A 47 -14.31 4.14 14.25
N ASP A 48 -13.46 3.54 15.07
CA ASP A 48 -13.36 3.89 16.49
C ASP A 48 -12.66 5.24 16.67
N VAL A 49 -11.65 5.56 15.85
CA VAL A 49 -11.00 6.88 15.83
C VAL A 49 -12.00 7.96 15.42
N LYS A 50 -12.77 7.75 14.34
CA LYS A 50 -13.79 8.69 13.87
C LYS A 50 -14.92 8.87 14.90
N ALA A 51 -15.36 7.78 15.56
CA ALA A 51 -16.35 7.85 16.61
C ALA A 51 -15.86 8.66 17.82
N LEU A 52 -14.61 8.47 18.24
CA LEU A 52 -14.03 9.20 19.36
C LEU A 52 -13.89 10.71 19.04
N ILE A 53 -13.45 11.06 17.83
CA ILE A 53 -13.39 12.45 17.37
C ILE A 53 -14.79 13.08 17.45
N LYS A 54 -15.81 12.41 16.91
CA LYS A 54 -17.20 12.89 16.93
C LYS A 54 -17.74 13.05 18.35
N THR A 55 -17.44 12.09 19.23
CA THR A 55 -17.84 12.19 20.65
C THR A 55 -17.22 13.39 21.33
N ALA A 56 -15.94 13.66 21.09
CA ALA A 56 -15.25 14.83 21.64
C ALA A 56 -15.89 16.15 21.15
N GLU A 57 -16.15 16.24 19.85
CA GLU A 57 -16.81 17.42 19.25
C GLU A 57 -18.19 17.70 19.85
N GLN A 58 -18.98 16.65 20.06
CA GLN A 58 -20.30 16.73 20.71
C GLN A 58 -20.21 17.26 22.16
N ASN A 59 -19.07 17.09 22.81
CA ASN A 59 -18.79 17.56 24.16
C ASN A 59 -17.93 18.86 24.20
N GLY A 60 -17.84 19.57 23.07
CA GLY A 60 -17.12 20.85 22.97
C GLY A 60 -15.59 20.73 23.05
N TYR A 61 -15.03 19.53 22.80
CA TYR A 61 -13.59 19.30 22.86
C TYR A 61 -13.03 18.89 21.50
N GLU A 62 -11.90 19.46 21.10
CA GLU A 62 -11.22 19.13 19.86
C GLU A 62 -10.06 18.15 20.07
N LEU A 63 -10.14 16.95 19.53
CA LEU A 63 -9.07 15.95 19.54
C LEU A 63 -8.09 16.20 18.36
N LYS A 64 -7.24 17.21 18.49
CA LYS A 64 -6.30 17.65 17.43
C LYS A 64 -5.39 16.52 16.93
N VAL A 65 -4.83 15.72 17.83
CA VAL A 65 -3.91 14.62 17.47
C VAL A 65 -4.64 13.58 16.63
N LEU A 66 -5.84 13.15 17.02
CA LEU A 66 -6.58 12.14 16.25
C LEU A 66 -7.07 12.68 14.91
N LYS A 67 -7.48 13.95 14.83
CA LYS A 67 -7.81 14.59 13.54
C LYS A 67 -6.60 14.59 12.61
N ALA A 68 -5.41 14.97 13.10
CA ALA A 68 -4.19 14.92 12.31
C ALA A 68 -3.83 13.48 11.86
N VAL A 69 -4.06 12.48 12.70
CA VAL A 69 -3.85 11.06 12.33
C VAL A 69 -4.75 10.65 11.17
N GLU A 70 -6.06 10.99 11.21
CA GLU A 70 -6.99 10.71 10.11
C GLU A 70 -6.58 11.43 8.83
N GLU A 71 -6.23 12.72 8.91
CA GLU A 71 -5.79 13.50 7.76
C GLU A 71 -4.54 12.89 7.09
N VAL A 72 -3.54 12.52 7.89
CA VAL A 72 -2.33 11.85 7.39
C VAL A 72 -2.68 10.51 6.74
N ASN A 73 -3.58 9.72 7.35
CA ASN A 73 -3.98 8.43 6.80
C ASN A 73 -4.72 8.54 5.46
N GLU A 74 -5.63 9.50 5.32
CA GLU A 74 -6.34 9.70 4.05
C GLU A 74 -5.38 10.13 2.92
N LYS A 75 -4.39 10.97 3.22
CA LYS A 75 -3.33 11.32 2.27
C LYS A 75 -2.47 10.10 1.93
N GLN A 76 -2.15 9.29 2.93
CA GLN A 76 -1.28 8.12 2.77
C GLN A 76 -1.85 7.05 1.84
N LYS A 77 -3.18 6.89 1.77
CA LYS A 77 -3.82 5.94 0.86
C LYS A 77 -3.56 6.25 -0.63
N ASN A 78 -3.17 7.48 -0.96
CA ASN A 78 -2.87 7.91 -2.32
C ASN A 78 -1.37 7.83 -2.67
N ILE A 79 -0.49 7.60 -1.71
CA ILE A 79 0.96 7.71 -1.89
C ILE A 79 1.51 6.77 -2.98
N LEU A 80 0.94 5.55 -3.10
CA LEU A 80 1.38 4.59 -4.10
C LEU A 80 1.03 5.04 -5.52
N PHE A 81 -0.18 5.58 -5.69
CA PHE A 81 -0.62 6.15 -6.97
C PHE A 81 0.23 7.37 -7.36
N GLU A 82 0.52 8.26 -6.41
CA GLU A 82 1.38 9.43 -6.65
C GLU A 82 2.79 9.01 -7.10
N LYS A 83 3.39 7.99 -6.44
CA LYS A 83 4.69 7.44 -6.84
C LYS A 83 4.66 6.89 -8.26
N PHE A 84 3.61 6.18 -8.63
CA PHE A 84 3.42 5.64 -9.97
C PHE A 84 3.32 6.73 -11.03
N VAL A 85 2.47 7.74 -10.80
CA VAL A 85 2.31 8.88 -11.71
C VAL A 85 3.63 9.63 -11.87
N ASN A 86 4.36 9.87 -10.78
CA ASN A 86 5.65 10.55 -10.81
C ASN A 86 6.70 9.75 -11.57
N TYR A 87 6.75 8.42 -11.38
CA TYR A 87 7.69 7.54 -12.07
C TYR A 87 7.51 7.60 -13.59
N TYR A 88 6.28 7.55 -14.07
CA TYR A 88 5.94 7.63 -15.48
C TYR A 88 5.67 9.05 -15.98
N LYS A 89 5.97 10.09 -15.18
CA LYS A 89 5.83 11.51 -15.53
C LYS A 89 4.44 11.86 -16.07
N GLY A 90 3.40 11.23 -15.52
CA GLY A 90 2.01 11.42 -15.91
C GLY A 90 1.53 10.53 -17.06
N ASP A 91 2.40 9.82 -17.76
CA ASP A 91 2.04 8.89 -18.85
C ASP A 91 1.63 7.52 -18.28
N VAL A 92 0.41 7.45 -17.74
CA VAL A 92 -0.11 6.25 -17.05
C VAL A 92 -1.28 5.58 -17.75
N LYS A 93 -1.92 6.24 -18.71
CA LYS A 93 -3.10 5.72 -19.41
C LYS A 93 -2.76 4.46 -20.22
N GLY A 94 -3.59 3.42 -20.06
CA GLY A 94 -3.43 2.14 -20.76
C GLY A 94 -2.35 1.22 -20.18
N ARG A 95 -1.64 1.64 -19.12
CA ARG A 95 -0.63 0.78 -18.48
C ARG A 95 -1.27 -0.40 -17.78
N LYS A 96 -0.56 -1.53 -17.82
CA LYS A 96 -0.96 -2.77 -17.16
C LYS A 96 -0.37 -2.83 -15.76
N ILE A 97 -1.22 -3.04 -14.79
CA ILE A 97 -0.88 -3.01 -13.37
C ILE A 97 -1.13 -4.39 -12.76
N ALA A 98 -0.13 -4.93 -12.09
CA ALA A 98 -0.28 -6.05 -11.16
C ALA A 98 -0.46 -5.52 -9.75
N LEU A 99 -1.54 -5.90 -9.07
CA LEU A 99 -1.81 -5.49 -7.69
C LEU A 99 -1.86 -6.72 -6.79
N TRP A 100 -0.93 -6.80 -5.84
CA TRP A 100 -0.78 -7.88 -4.88
C TRP A 100 -1.28 -7.46 -3.50
N GLY A 101 -2.35 -8.12 -3.06
CA GLY A 101 -3.02 -7.85 -1.80
C GLY A 101 -4.14 -6.84 -1.93
N LEU A 102 -5.31 -7.27 -1.46
CA LEU A 102 -6.58 -6.53 -1.52
C LEU A 102 -7.12 -6.21 -0.13
N ALA A 103 -6.99 -7.17 0.81
CA ALA A 103 -7.40 -6.98 2.20
C ALA A 103 -6.56 -5.90 2.90
N PHE A 104 -7.11 -5.29 3.95
CA PHE A 104 -6.40 -4.26 4.72
C PHE A 104 -5.18 -4.78 5.51
N LYS A 105 -5.14 -6.09 5.78
CA LYS A 105 -4.03 -6.83 6.40
C LYS A 105 -4.06 -8.30 5.98
N PRO A 106 -2.98 -9.07 6.19
CA PRO A 106 -2.99 -10.52 5.95
C PRO A 106 -4.00 -11.28 6.83
N GLU A 107 -4.31 -12.52 6.41
CA GLU A 107 -5.14 -13.50 7.14
C GLU A 107 -6.61 -13.07 7.32
N THR A 108 -7.14 -12.24 6.41
CA THR A 108 -8.55 -11.85 6.35
C THR A 108 -8.96 -11.48 4.94
N ASP A 109 -10.27 -11.54 4.67
CA ASP A 109 -10.90 -10.99 3.47
C ASP A 109 -11.41 -9.56 3.65
N ASP A 110 -11.24 -8.97 4.85
CA ASP A 110 -11.79 -7.65 5.17
C ASP A 110 -11.15 -6.55 4.35
N MET A 111 -11.95 -5.92 3.52
CA MET A 111 -11.56 -4.81 2.65
C MET A 111 -12.16 -3.45 3.08
N ARG A 112 -12.75 -3.36 4.28
CA ARG A 112 -13.31 -2.09 4.77
C ARG A 112 -12.20 -1.06 4.93
N ASP A 113 -12.38 0.13 4.36
CA ASP A 113 -11.38 1.20 4.34
C ASP A 113 -9.98 0.77 3.85
N ALA A 114 -9.88 -0.32 3.08
CA ALA A 114 -8.60 -0.84 2.60
C ALA A 114 -7.95 0.14 1.59
N PRO A 115 -6.64 0.41 1.72
CA PRO A 115 -5.89 1.24 0.78
C PRO A 115 -5.95 0.74 -0.66
N SER A 116 -6.09 -0.57 -0.87
CA SER A 116 -6.25 -1.20 -2.18
C SER A 116 -7.45 -0.66 -2.95
N LEU A 117 -8.59 -0.40 -2.29
CA LEU A 117 -9.78 0.13 -2.95
C LEU A 117 -9.55 1.57 -3.45
N VAL A 118 -8.86 2.40 -2.67
CA VAL A 118 -8.51 3.77 -3.07
C VAL A 118 -7.53 3.75 -4.25
N LEU A 119 -6.55 2.86 -4.20
CA LEU A 119 -5.57 2.69 -5.27
C LEU A 119 -6.24 2.20 -6.57
N ILE A 120 -7.10 1.18 -6.50
CA ILE A 120 -7.84 0.66 -7.65
C ILE A 120 -8.69 1.76 -8.30
N ASP A 121 -9.44 2.51 -7.51
CA ASP A 121 -10.27 3.62 -8.02
C ASP A 121 -9.43 4.67 -8.75
N SER A 122 -8.28 5.06 -8.17
CA SER A 122 -7.35 6.03 -8.78
C SER A 122 -6.75 5.50 -10.09
N LEU A 123 -6.34 4.24 -10.13
CA LEU A 123 -5.78 3.60 -11.32
C LEU A 123 -6.82 3.46 -12.45
N LEU A 124 -8.06 3.07 -12.12
CA LEU A 124 -9.15 2.97 -13.08
C LEU A 124 -9.49 4.35 -13.67
N LYS A 125 -9.59 5.39 -12.84
CA LYS A 125 -9.79 6.77 -13.29
C LYS A 125 -8.68 7.28 -14.21
N ALA A 126 -7.45 6.83 -13.98
CA ALA A 126 -6.31 7.12 -14.83
C ALA A 126 -6.30 6.30 -16.14
N GLY A 127 -7.22 5.36 -16.32
CA GLY A 127 -7.34 4.52 -17.52
C GLY A 127 -6.38 3.35 -17.57
N CYS A 128 -5.89 2.86 -16.42
CA CYS A 128 -5.03 1.68 -16.32
C CYS A 128 -5.83 0.38 -16.44
N GLN A 129 -5.17 -0.70 -16.85
CA GLN A 129 -5.68 -2.07 -16.83
C GLN A 129 -5.12 -2.77 -15.59
N ILE A 130 -5.99 -3.32 -14.73
CA ILE A 130 -5.57 -3.83 -13.42
C ILE A 130 -5.80 -5.33 -13.34
N ALA A 131 -4.73 -6.09 -13.06
CA ALA A 131 -4.73 -7.50 -12.73
C ALA A 131 -4.50 -7.63 -11.21
N VAL A 132 -5.37 -8.34 -10.50
CA VAL A 132 -5.30 -8.43 -9.05
C VAL A 132 -5.12 -9.87 -8.59
N TYR A 133 -4.40 -10.03 -7.48
CA TYR A 133 -4.33 -11.29 -6.73
C TYR A 133 -4.28 -11.02 -5.22
N ASP A 134 -5.08 -11.75 -4.50
CA ASP A 134 -5.07 -11.85 -3.04
C ASP A 134 -5.42 -13.28 -2.65
N PRO A 135 -4.74 -13.91 -1.69
CA PRO A 135 -5.01 -15.31 -1.31
C PRO A 135 -6.44 -15.57 -0.81
N ILE A 136 -7.11 -14.56 -0.23
CA ILE A 136 -8.41 -14.74 0.44
C ILE A 136 -9.45 -13.70 -0.02
N ALA A 137 -9.06 -12.45 -0.29
CA ALA A 137 -10.00 -11.33 -0.43
C ALA A 137 -10.57 -11.14 -1.85
N MET A 138 -10.30 -12.02 -2.82
CA MET A 138 -10.73 -11.81 -4.21
C MET A 138 -12.25 -11.82 -4.37
N ASP A 139 -12.96 -12.72 -3.69
CA ASP A 139 -14.42 -12.80 -3.76
C ASP A 139 -15.07 -11.56 -3.11
N GLU A 140 -14.52 -11.10 -1.98
CA GLU A 140 -14.97 -9.85 -1.34
C GLU A 140 -14.69 -8.63 -2.22
N CYS A 141 -13.55 -8.59 -2.90
CA CYS A 141 -13.25 -7.55 -3.87
C CYS A 141 -14.28 -7.54 -5.01
N ARG A 142 -14.53 -8.69 -5.63
CA ARG A 142 -15.53 -8.81 -6.70
C ARG A 142 -16.91 -8.42 -6.24
N ARG A 143 -17.29 -8.75 -5.01
CA ARG A 143 -18.57 -8.34 -4.43
C ARG A 143 -18.70 -6.81 -4.30
N ARG A 144 -17.58 -6.11 -4.03
CA ARG A 144 -17.56 -4.64 -3.84
C ARG A 144 -17.49 -3.85 -5.12
N ILE A 145 -16.63 -4.26 -6.05
CA ILE A 145 -16.31 -3.47 -7.24
C ILE A 145 -16.66 -4.19 -8.55
N GLY A 146 -17.19 -5.41 -8.51
CA GLY A 146 -17.52 -6.19 -9.71
C GLY A 146 -16.28 -6.62 -10.49
N ASP A 147 -16.45 -6.78 -11.82
CA ASP A 147 -15.41 -7.25 -12.73
C ASP A 147 -14.70 -6.08 -13.45
N VAL A 148 -14.53 -4.93 -12.78
CA VAL A 148 -13.78 -3.78 -13.33
C VAL A 148 -12.27 -3.98 -13.33
N VAL A 149 -11.79 -5.05 -12.68
CA VAL A 149 -10.40 -5.52 -12.68
C VAL A 149 -10.37 -6.98 -13.11
N THR A 150 -9.21 -7.50 -13.53
CA THR A 150 -9.04 -8.90 -13.87
C THR A 150 -8.50 -9.67 -12.66
N TYR A 151 -9.21 -10.72 -12.25
CA TYR A 151 -8.85 -11.56 -11.10
C TYR A 151 -8.06 -12.78 -11.55
N PHE A 152 -6.90 -13.00 -10.92
CA PHE A 152 -6.04 -14.16 -11.18
C PHE A 152 -5.94 -15.06 -9.96
N GLN A 153 -5.66 -16.36 -10.17
CA GLN A 153 -5.48 -17.34 -9.09
C GLN A 153 -4.01 -17.49 -8.65
N ASP A 154 -3.11 -16.72 -9.25
CA ASP A 154 -1.67 -16.79 -9.05
C ASP A 154 -1.04 -15.39 -9.23
N MET A 155 -0.14 -15.04 -8.32
CA MET A 155 0.57 -13.76 -8.34
C MET A 155 1.43 -13.58 -9.60
N TYR A 156 2.03 -14.66 -10.13
CA TYR A 156 2.88 -14.56 -11.32
C TYR A 156 2.06 -14.30 -12.59
N ALA A 157 0.83 -14.81 -12.66
CA ALA A 157 -0.05 -14.53 -13.79
C ALA A 157 -0.44 -13.04 -13.88
N THR A 158 -0.50 -12.33 -12.74
CA THR A 158 -0.82 -10.89 -12.73
C THR A 158 0.25 -10.04 -13.36
N VAL A 159 1.52 -10.47 -13.30
CA VAL A 159 2.67 -9.64 -13.71
C VAL A 159 3.03 -9.76 -15.20
N LEU A 160 2.32 -10.60 -15.96
CA LEU A 160 2.61 -10.79 -17.38
C LEU A 160 2.40 -9.48 -18.17
N ASP A 161 3.48 -8.97 -18.78
CA ASP A 161 3.53 -7.69 -19.47
C ASP A 161 3.14 -6.48 -18.59
N ALA A 162 3.29 -6.57 -17.27
CA ALA A 162 2.96 -5.48 -16.37
C ALA A 162 3.95 -4.31 -16.52
N ASP A 163 3.41 -3.09 -16.46
CA ASP A 163 4.19 -1.85 -16.35
C ASP A 163 4.54 -1.56 -14.88
N ALA A 164 3.68 -1.94 -13.94
CA ALA A 164 3.95 -1.77 -12.52
C ALA A 164 3.39 -2.93 -11.69
N ILE A 165 4.09 -3.24 -10.59
CA ILE A 165 3.62 -4.13 -9.54
C ILE A 165 3.40 -3.29 -8.28
N PHE A 166 2.20 -3.34 -7.72
CA PHE A 166 1.90 -2.74 -6.41
C PHE A 166 1.79 -3.83 -5.36
N HIS A 167 2.59 -3.74 -4.33
CA HIS A 167 2.48 -4.59 -3.15
C HIS A 167 1.74 -3.81 -2.04
N VAL A 168 0.50 -4.21 -1.75
CA VAL A 168 -0.41 -3.46 -0.86
C VAL A 168 -0.66 -4.17 0.47
N THR A 169 -0.70 -5.51 0.46
CA THR A 169 -0.90 -6.31 1.69
C THR A 169 0.22 -7.32 1.85
N GLU A 170 0.84 -7.36 3.03
CA GLU A 170 2.06 -8.11 3.31
C GLU A 170 1.80 -9.61 3.58
N TRP A 171 1.12 -10.31 2.67
CA TRP A 171 0.95 -11.77 2.74
C TRP A 171 2.29 -12.50 2.76
N LYS A 172 2.35 -13.63 3.45
CA LYS A 172 3.60 -14.42 3.56
C LYS A 172 4.12 -14.86 2.20
N GLU A 173 3.23 -15.24 1.28
CA GLU A 173 3.61 -15.70 -0.05
C GLU A 173 4.24 -14.60 -0.93
N PHE A 174 3.95 -13.31 -0.66
CA PHE A 174 4.55 -12.19 -1.39
C PHE A 174 5.95 -11.85 -0.91
N ARG A 175 6.40 -12.37 0.25
CA ARG A 175 7.66 -11.96 0.86
C ARG A 175 8.90 -12.51 0.16
N MET A 176 8.78 -13.67 -0.48
CA MET A 176 9.90 -14.35 -1.15
C MET A 176 9.48 -14.84 -2.55
N PRO A 177 9.10 -13.93 -3.44
CA PRO A 177 8.73 -14.32 -4.79
C PRO A 177 9.99 -14.70 -5.57
N ASN A 178 9.82 -15.46 -6.63
CA ASN A 178 10.92 -15.72 -7.57
C ASN A 178 11.14 -14.51 -8.47
N TRP A 179 12.03 -13.60 -8.07
CA TRP A 179 12.32 -12.37 -8.81
C TRP A 179 12.87 -12.64 -10.21
N GLN A 180 13.56 -13.75 -10.44
CA GLN A 180 14.06 -14.13 -11.77
C GLN A 180 12.90 -14.45 -12.73
N VAL A 181 11.85 -15.07 -12.23
CA VAL A 181 10.63 -15.31 -13.01
C VAL A 181 9.91 -14.00 -13.28
N ILE A 182 9.69 -13.19 -12.26
CA ILE A 182 9.01 -11.89 -12.38
C ILE A 182 9.72 -10.99 -13.41
N LYS A 183 11.04 -10.89 -13.32
CA LYS A 183 11.86 -10.08 -14.24
C LYS A 183 11.71 -10.47 -15.72
N ARG A 184 11.39 -11.73 -16.00
CA ARG A 184 11.13 -12.21 -17.38
C ARG A 184 9.70 -11.94 -17.85
N LEU A 185 8.78 -11.75 -16.93
CA LEU A 185 7.36 -11.57 -17.22
C LEU A 185 6.96 -10.09 -17.33
N ILE A 186 7.61 -9.20 -16.58
CA ILE A 186 7.33 -7.77 -16.60
C ILE A 186 8.00 -7.06 -17.76
N LYS A 187 7.55 -5.85 -18.07
CA LYS A 187 8.24 -4.99 -19.05
C LYS A 187 9.60 -4.49 -18.52
N LEU A 188 10.50 -4.15 -19.44
CA LEU A 188 11.88 -3.74 -19.11
C LEU A 188 11.94 -2.50 -18.20
N ASP A 189 11.02 -1.57 -18.36
CA ASP A 189 10.90 -0.32 -17.60
C ASP A 189 9.89 -0.43 -16.45
N ALA A 190 9.43 -1.64 -16.14
CA ALA A 190 8.46 -1.85 -15.07
C ALA A 190 9.01 -1.44 -13.72
N VAL A 191 8.11 -1.03 -12.81
CA VAL A 191 8.44 -0.61 -11.45
C VAL A 191 7.68 -1.43 -10.41
N LEU A 192 8.38 -1.88 -9.37
CA LEU A 192 7.79 -2.42 -8.16
C LEU A 192 7.59 -1.28 -7.16
N ILE A 193 6.35 -1.07 -6.72
CA ILE A 193 5.97 -0.06 -5.72
C ILE A 193 5.51 -0.80 -4.46
N ASP A 194 6.38 -0.81 -3.46
CA ASP A 194 6.18 -1.55 -2.21
C ASP A 194 5.52 -0.68 -1.15
N GLY A 195 4.25 -0.91 -0.93
CA GLY A 195 3.43 -0.23 0.07
C GLY A 195 3.63 -0.71 1.50
N ARG A 196 4.50 -1.70 1.75
CA ARG A 196 4.71 -2.32 3.07
C ARG A 196 6.17 -2.39 3.50
N ASN A 197 7.10 -2.00 2.62
CA ASN A 197 8.54 -2.00 2.90
C ASN A 197 9.06 -3.39 3.30
N VAL A 198 8.61 -4.45 2.62
CA VAL A 198 8.97 -5.83 2.96
C VAL A 198 10.11 -6.39 2.13
N PHE A 199 10.41 -5.79 0.97
CA PHE A 199 11.44 -6.32 0.07
C PHE A 199 12.81 -5.71 0.34
N ASP A 200 13.85 -6.54 0.23
CA ASP A 200 15.24 -6.08 0.26
C ASP A 200 15.64 -5.61 -1.13
N LYS A 201 16.12 -4.38 -1.24
CA LYS A 201 16.58 -3.80 -2.51
C LYS A 201 17.68 -4.63 -3.16
N ASN A 202 18.51 -5.32 -2.38
CA ASN A 202 19.60 -6.16 -2.90
C ASN A 202 19.08 -7.41 -3.64
N GLU A 203 17.87 -7.89 -3.31
CA GLU A 203 17.23 -9.03 -4.00
C GLU A 203 16.55 -8.62 -5.31
N LEU A 204 16.35 -7.32 -5.54
CA LEU A 204 15.59 -6.75 -6.66
C LEU A 204 16.48 -6.31 -7.83
N GLU A 205 17.67 -6.89 -7.97
CA GLU A 205 18.62 -6.51 -9.02
C GLU A 205 17.97 -6.48 -10.42
N GLY A 206 17.99 -5.31 -11.06
CA GLY A 206 17.42 -5.06 -12.37
C GLY A 206 15.91 -4.85 -12.40
N ILE A 207 15.26 -4.65 -11.23
CA ILE A 207 13.87 -4.18 -11.13
C ILE A 207 13.89 -2.77 -10.53
N ASN A 208 13.20 -1.83 -11.18
CA ASN A 208 13.02 -0.51 -10.58
C ASN A 208 12.15 -0.62 -9.33
N TYR A 209 12.61 -0.04 -8.23
CA TYR A 209 11.98 -0.23 -6.93
C TYR A 209 11.71 1.09 -6.23
N LEU A 210 10.47 1.29 -5.83
CA LEU A 210 10.00 2.40 -5.00
C LEU A 210 9.36 1.84 -3.74
N ARG A 211 9.61 2.50 -2.60
CA ARG A 211 9.03 2.15 -1.30
C ARG A 211 8.54 3.40 -0.57
N ILE A 212 8.05 3.24 0.64
CA ILE A 212 7.61 4.33 1.51
C ILE A 212 8.74 4.69 2.49
N GLY A 213 9.37 5.83 2.29
CA GLY A 213 10.44 6.37 3.16
C GLY A 213 11.84 5.81 2.95
#